data_c6b6823e4e5c6e343b94a52b93f6b0b7
#
_entry.id   c6b6823e4e5c6e343b94a52b93f6b0b7
#
_cell.length_a   1.000
_cell.length_b   1.000
_cell.length_c   1.000
_cell.angle_alpha   90.00
_cell.angle_beta   90.00
_cell.angle_gamma   90.00
#
_symmetry.space_group_name_H-M   'P 1'
#
loop_
_entity.id
_entity.type
_entity.pdbx_description
1 polymer ?
#
loop_
_entity_poly.entity_id
_entity_poly.type
_entity_poly.pdbx_seq_one_letter_code
_entity_poly.pdbx_strand_id
1 'polypeptide(L)'
;ISCSLVGSEMCIRDRSGRACGQNGSVLSEQTLCESMQKGSGDSGRVCERAEKKMSEYITTYTGKHFKPTEPDPELFDIADIAHALSLICRGNGHVKMFWSVGEHCICCAKEAKARGLSDRMVLACLLHDASECYMSDVPSPFKKELPEYNEREERMLSMIYEKFLGSDLTPEEKMQLNAIDKAMLWYDLTFLLGEKQESEAPELHIDLRYEVRAFGEVEEEYQRIFEEQLITVQNKRI
;
A
#
# COMPACT_ATOMS: atom_id res chain seq x y z
N ILE A 1 -9.12 4.06 -22.49
CA ILE A 1 -10.36 3.33 -22.16
C ILE A 1 -10.39 3.25 -20.66
N SER A 2 -11.20 4.12 -20.04
CA SER A 2 -11.37 4.16 -18.60
C SER A 2 -12.35 3.05 -18.20
N CYS A 3 -11.89 2.05 -17.49
CA CYS A 3 -12.73 1.07 -16.82
C CYS A 3 -12.82 1.49 -15.35
N SER A 4 -13.92 2.13 -14.93
CA SER A 4 -14.18 2.35 -13.51
C SER A 4 -14.75 1.08 -12.90
N LEU A 5 -14.12 0.58 -11.86
CA LEU A 5 -14.62 -0.47 -10.98
C LEU A 5 -15.85 0.05 -10.23
N VAL A 6 -17.03 -0.41 -10.59
CA VAL A 6 -18.28 -0.14 -9.87
C VAL A 6 -18.77 -1.47 -9.30
N GLY A 7 -18.62 -1.65 -8.00
CA GLY A 7 -19.09 -2.83 -7.28
C GLY A 7 -18.24 -4.09 -7.50
N SER A 8 -18.52 -5.15 -6.75
CA SER A 8 -17.84 -6.45 -6.79
C SER A 8 -18.08 -7.27 -8.07
N GLU A 9 -18.55 -6.66 -9.14
CA GLU A 9 -18.78 -7.30 -10.43
C GLU A 9 -17.84 -6.73 -11.49
N MET A 10 -16.86 -7.53 -11.88
CA MET A 10 -15.97 -7.25 -12.98
C MET A 10 -16.70 -7.50 -14.30
N CYS A 11 -17.12 -6.44 -15.01
CA CYS A 11 -17.63 -6.57 -16.37
C CYS A 11 -16.49 -6.89 -17.34
N ILE A 12 -16.40 -8.15 -17.76
CA ILE A 12 -15.48 -8.58 -18.82
C ILE A 12 -16.15 -8.32 -20.17
N ARG A 13 -15.55 -7.47 -21.00
CA ARG A 13 -15.95 -7.29 -22.40
C ARG A 13 -15.09 -8.18 -23.30
N ASP A 14 -15.73 -8.82 -24.28
CA ASP A 14 -15.01 -9.53 -25.33
C ASP A 14 -14.29 -8.56 -26.30
N ARG A 15 -13.45 -9.08 -27.18
CA ARG A 15 -12.69 -8.28 -28.17
C ARG A 15 -13.57 -7.51 -29.15
N SER A 16 -14.88 -7.79 -29.21
CA SER A 16 -15.88 -7.10 -30.06
C SER A 16 -16.66 -6.01 -29.28
N GLY A 17 -16.36 -5.77 -27.99
CA GLY A 17 -16.96 -4.72 -27.18
C GLY A 17 -18.30 -5.08 -26.55
N ARG A 18 -18.67 -6.36 -26.49
CA ARG A 18 -19.93 -6.84 -25.94
C ARG A 18 -19.78 -7.28 -24.46
N ALA A 19 -20.75 -6.94 -23.62
CA ALA A 19 -20.78 -7.35 -22.21
C ALA A 19 -21.40 -8.75 -22.06
N CYS A 20 -20.81 -9.61 -21.21
CA CYS A 20 -21.30 -10.95 -20.91
C CYS A 20 -22.13 -10.91 -19.61
N GLY A 21 -23.38 -11.38 -19.65
CA GLY A 21 -24.21 -11.53 -18.46
C GLY A 21 -23.94 -12.84 -17.71
N GLN A 22 -24.41 -12.94 -16.46
CA GLN A 22 -24.18 -14.08 -15.55
C GLN A 22 -24.52 -15.48 -16.11
N ASN A 23 -25.27 -15.59 -17.24
CA ASN A 23 -25.67 -16.85 -17.88
C ASN A 23 -24.98 -17.09 -19.22
N GLY A 24 -23.88 -16.41 -19.52
CA GLY A 24 -23.14 -16.61 -20.77
C GLY A 24 -23.82 -16.09 -22.02
N SER A 25 -24.96 -15.40 -21.93
CA SER A 25 -25.63 -14.77 -23.07
C SER A 25 -25.07 -13.37 -23.30
N VAL A 26 -24.75 -13.06 -24.56
CA VAL A 26 -24.26 -11.74 -24.98
C VAL A 26 -25.45 -10.80 -25.16
N LEU A 27 -25.54 -9.74 -24.35
CA LEU A 27 -26.59 -8.72 -24.49
C LEU A 27 -26.05 -7.51 -25.29
N SER A 28 -26.88 -6.93 -26.15
CA SER A 28 -26.53 -5.71 -26.87
C SER A 28 -26.63 -4.48 -25.94
N GLU A 29 -25.83 -3.45 -26.19
CA GLU A 29 -25.83 -2.21 -25.38
C GLU A 29 -27.21 -1.53 -25.33
N GLN A 30 -28.02 -1.65 -26.35
CA GLN A 30 -29.40 -1.14 -26.40
C GLN A 30 -30.30 -1.84 -25.37
N THR A 31 -30.17 -3.15 -25.20
CA THR A 31 -30.99 -3.93 -24.25
C THR A 31 -30.66 -3.60 -22.80
N LEU A 32 -29.40 -3.27 -22.49
CA LEU A 32 -29.02 -2.81 -21.16
C LEU A 32 -29.56 -1.41 -20.85
N CYS A 33 -29.54 -0.50 -21.83
CA CYS A 33 -30.03 0.86 -21.68
C CYS A 33 -31.55 0.90 -21.50
N GLU A 34 -32.29 0.08 -22.25
CA GLU A 34 -33.77 0.00 -22.17
C GLU A 34 -34.26 -0.64 -20.86
N SER A 35 -33.52 -1.58 -20.26
CA SER A 35 -33.88 -2.16 -18.96
C SER A 35 -33.68 -1.18 -17.79
N MET A 36 -32.74 -0.24 -17.94
CA MET A 36 -32.49 0.81 -16.94
C MET A 36 -33.48 1.98 -17.03
N GLN A 37 -34.12 2.22 -18.19
CA GLN A 37 -35.07 3.33 -18.37
C GLN A 37 -36.52 3.03 -17.96
N LYS A 38 -36.89 1.79 -17.68
CA LYS A 38 -38.25 1.40 -17.28
C LYS A 38 -38.54 1.40 -15.78
N GLY A 39 -37.57 1.76 -14.95
CA GLY A 39 -37.78 1.97 -13.50
C GLY A 39 -38.08 3.43 -13.19
N SER A 40 -39.31 3.70 -12.82
CA SER A 40 -39.88 5.02 -12.47
C SER A 40 -39.01 5.87 -11.54
N GLY A 41 -38.83 7.14 -11.82
CA GLY A 41 -38.74 8.37 -11.03
C GLY A 41 -37.85 8.49 -9.79
N ASP A 42 -37.37 7.43 -9.16
CA ASP A 42 -36.61 7.45 -7.89
C ASP A 42 -35.21 6.81 -7.99
N SER A 43 -34.86 6.24 -9.14
CA SER A 43 -33.57 5.56 -9.33
C SER A 43 -32.36 6.51 -9.33
N GLY A 44 -32.53 7.78 -9.69
CA GLY A 44 -31.46 8.78 -9.68
C GLY A 44 -30.96 9.11 -8.27
N ARG A 45 -31.85 9.25 -7.29
CA ARG A 45 -31.47 9.57 -5.89
C ARG A 45 -30.84 8.36 -5.17
N VAL A 46 -31.30 7.15 -5.46
CA VAL A 46 -30.74 5.93 -4.86
C VAL A 46 -29.35 5.64 -5.40
N CYS A 47 -29.14 5.83 -6.73
CA CYS A 47 -27.84 5.65 -7.36
C CYS A 47 -26.82 6.71 -6.90
N GLU A 48 -27.22 7.99 -6.82
CA GLU A 48 -26.36 9.08 -6.31
C GLU A 48 -25.99 8.87 -4.82
N ARG A 49 -26.92 8.36 -4.01
CA ARG A 49 -26.68 8.09 -2.60
C ARG A 49 -25.76 6.86 -2.39
N ALA A 50 -25.87 5.85 -3.24
CA ALA A 50 -25.00 4.68 -3.24
C ALA A 50 -23.59 5.03 -3.74
N GLU A 51 -23.46 5.79 -4.82
CA GLU A 51 -22.19 6.27 -5.34
C GLU A 51 -21.45 7.16 -4.35
N LYS A 52 -22.17 8.10 -3.70
CA LYS A 52 -21.60 8.97 -2.67
C LYS A 52 -21.13 8.19 -1.44
N LYS A 53 -21.83 7.12 -1.08
CA LYS A 53 -21.46 6.25 0.04
C LYS A 53 -20.26 5.33 -0.29
N MET A 54 -20.15 4.88 -1.53
CA MET A 54 -19.02 4.05 -2.01
C MET A 54 -17.73 4.88 -2.19
N SER A 55 -17.83 6.19 -2.47
CA SER A 55 -16.66 7.07 -2.63
C SER A 55 -16.02 7.50 -1.30
N GLU A 56 -16.64 7.22 -0.15
CA GLU A 56 -16.16 7.65 1.16
C GLU A 56 -15.15 6.68 1.79
N TYR A 57 -15.06 5.44 1.30
CA TYR A 57 -14.17 4.41 1.86
C TYR A 57 -13.58 3.52 0.77
N ILE A 58 -12.49 2.88 1.09
CA ILE A 58 -11.93 1.75 0.36
C ILE A 58 -12.28 0.45 1.10
N THR A 59 -12.50 -0.63 0.37
CA THR A 59 -12.63 -1.96 0.96
C THR A 59 -11.24 -2.59 1.01
N THR A 60 -10.76 -2.93 2.21
CA THR A 60 -9.46 -3.55 2.40
C THR A 60 -9.49 -5.05 2.08
N TYR A 61 -8.33 -5.69 2.06
CA TYR A 61 -8.19 -7.13 1.82
C TYR A 61 -8.99 -7.98 2.83
N THR A 62 -9.00 -7.58 4.11
CA THR A 62 -9.80 -8.26 5.15
C THR A 62 -11.28 -7.89 5.11
N GLY A 63 -11.72 -7.09 4.15
CA GLY A 63 -13.12 -6.70 3.96
C GLY A 63 -13.58 -5.52 4.83
N LYS A 64 -12.67 -4.80 5.47
CA LYS A 64 -13.00 -3.59 6.26
C LYS A 64 -13.28 -2.41 5.34
N HIS A 65 -14.20 -1.54 5.76
CA HIS A 65 -14.47 -0.27 5.11
C HIS A 65 -13.60 0.83 5.75
N PHE A 66 -12.49 1.12 5.12
CA PHE A 66 -11.51 2.07 5.62
C PHE A 66 -11.66 3.43 4.93
N LYS A 67 -11.70 4.53 5.72
CA LYS A 67 -11.74 5.91 5.22
C LYS A 67 -10.36 6.55 5.29
N PRO A 68 -9.60 6.67 4.19
CA PRO A 68 -8.27 7.27 4.24
C PRO A 68 -8.25 8.74 4.67
N THR A 69 -9.36 9.46 4.46
CA THR A 69 -9.50 10.87 4.87
C THR A 69 -9.78 11.07 6.35
N GLU A 70 -10.32 10.04 7.02
CA GLU A 70 -10.68 10.01 8.43
C GLU A 70 -10.31 8.64 9.01
N PRO A 71 -9.00 8.31 9.09
CA PRO A 71 -8.56 6.99 9.50
C PRO A 71 -8.96 6.68 10.94
N ASP A 72 -9.54 5.49 11.15
CA ASP A 72 -9.81 4.92 12.47
C ASP A 72 -8.67 3.96 12.83
N PRO A 73 -7.91 4.19 13.93
CA PRO A 73 -6.83 3.32 14.36
C PRO A 73 -7.23 1.86 14.56
N GLU A 74 -8.49 1.61 14.96
CA GLU A 74 -8.98 0.24 15.17
C GLU A 74 -9.06 -0.58 13.88
N LEU A 75 -9.16 0.10 12.74
CA LEU A 75 -9.24 -0.54 11.43
C LEU A 75 -7.88 -0.88 10.82
N PHE A 76 -6.76 -0.35 11.34
CA PHE A 76 -5.45 -0.77 10.85
C PHE A 76 -5.22 -2.25 11.12
N ASP A 77 -4.89 -2.99 10.08
CA ASP A 77 -4.67 -4.44 10.17
C ASP A 77 -3.38 -4.82 9.45
N ILE A 78 -2.54 -5.60 10.13
CA ILE A 78 -1.28 -6.04 9.54
C ILE A 78 -1.48 -6.93 8.31
N ALA A 79 -2.55 -7.70 8.26
CA ALA A 79 -2.88 -8.52 7.10
C ALA A 79 -3.23 -7.65 5.88
N ASP A 80 -3.97 -6.55 6.09
CA ASP A 80 -4.25 -5.58 5.02
C ASP A 80 -2.97 -4.89 4.53
N ILE A 81 -2.12 -4.44 5.47
CA ILE A 81 -0.86 -3.76 5.18
C ILE A 81 0.08 -4.69 4.41
N ALA A 82 0.36 -5.87 4.92
CA ALA A 82 1.28 -6.83 4.30
C ALA A 82 0.81 -7.25 2.91
N HIS A 83 -0.49 -7.55 2.76
CA HIS A 83 -1.07 -7.92 1.47
C HIS A 83 -0.95 -6.80 0.45
N ALA A 84 -1.41 -5.60 0.78
CA ALA A 84 -1.40 -4.48 -0.16
C ALA A 84 0.03 -4.07 -0.55
N LEU A 85 0.95 -3.96 0.43
CA LEU A 85 2.34 -3.59 0.16
C LEU A 85 3.08 -4.65 -0.66
N SER A 86 2.71 -5.93 -0.57
CA SER A 86 3.30 -6.99 -1.41
C SER A 86 2.89 -6.89 -2.88
N LEU A 87 1.81 -6.15 -3.19
CA LEU A 87 1.26 -5.96 -4.53
C LEU A 87 1.53 -4.58 -5.12
N ILE A 88 1.83 -3.56 -4.29
CA ILE A 88 2.18 -2.22 -4.76
C ILE A 88 3.62 -2.27 -5.31
N CYS A 89 3.76 -1.96 -6.60
CA CYS A 89 5.06 -1.94 -7.27
C CYS A 89 5.78 -0.62 -7.02
N ARG A 90 7.03 -0.66 -6.57
CA ARG A 90 7.91 0.51 -6.40
C ARG A 90 8.05 1.30 -7.70
N GLY A 91 8.28 2.62 -7.57
CA GLY A 91 8.54 3.51 -8.69
C GLY A 91 7.42 3.54 -9.72
N ASN A 92 6.16 3.39 -9.32
CA ASN A 92 4.99 3.34 -10.22
C ASN A 92 5.12 2.32 -11.35
N GLY A 93 5.84 1.21 -11.15
CA GLY A 93 6.05 0.18 -12.15
C GLY A 93 7.09 0.51 -13.23
N HIS A 94 7.85 1.61 -13.09
CA HIS A 94 8.94 1.94 -14.01
C HIS A 94 10.24 1.15 -13.73
N VAL A 95 10.21 0.26 -12.75
CA VAL A 95 11.32 -0.63 -12.40
C VAL A 95 11.56 -1.70 -13.46
N LYS A 96 12.80 -2.19 -13.59
CA LYS A 96 13.20 -3.21 -14.57
C LYS A 96 12.61 -4.60 -14.29
N MET A 97 12.23 -4.85 -13.05
CA MET A 97 11.55 -6.05 -12.60
C MET A 97 10.54 -5.68 -11.51
N PHE A 98 9.54 -6.53 -11.29
CA PHE A 98 8.63 -6.29 -10.17
C PHE A 98 9.41 -6.30 -8.86
N TRP A 99 9.25 -5.26 -8.09
CA TRP A 99 9.76 -5.07 -6.75
C TRP A 99 8.72 -4.32 -5.95
N SER A 100 8.22 -4.94 -4.90
CA SER A 100 7.12 -4.39 -4.13
C SER A 100 7.59 -3.42 -3.05
N VAL A 101 6.69 -2.54 -2.59
CA VAL A 101 6.90 -1.73 -1.38
C VAL A 101 7.13 -2.64 -0.17
N GLY A 102 6.42 -3.77 -0.10
CA GLY A 102 6.62 -4.76 0.97
C GLY A 102 8.05 -5.32 1.02
N GLU A 103 8.65 -5.63 -0.14
CA GLU A 103 10.06 -6.08 -0.21
C GLU A 103 11.04 -5.01 0.25
N HIS A 104 10.82 -3.75 -0.14
CA HIS A 104 11.59 -2.61 0.32
C HIS A 104 11.53 -2.48 1.85
N CYS A 105 10.33 -2.50 2.43
CA CYS A 105 10.14 -2.44 3.88
C CYS A 105 10.81 -3.61 4.62
N ILE A 106 10.74 -4.83 4.08
CA ILE A 106 11.43 -6.01 4.62
C ILE A 106 12.95 -5.79 4.60
N CYS A 107 13.52 -5.24 3.52
CA CYS A 107 14.94 -4.95 3.42
C CYS A 107 15.35 -3.87 4.43
N CYS A 108 14.56 -2.81 4.60
CA CYS A 108 14.79 -1.78 5.64
C CYS A 108 14.78 -2.38 7.05
N ALA A 109 13.82 -3.25 7.35
CA ALA A 109 13.75 -3.92 8.65
C ALA A 109 14.95 -4.86 8.89
N LYS A 110 15.36 -5.63 7.89
CA LYS A 110 16.56 -6.49 7.96
C LYS A 110 17.83 -5.67 8.18
N GLU A 111 17.96 -4.54 7.48
CA GLU A 111 19.10 -3.64 7.63
C GLU A 111 19.14 -3.02 9.04
N ALA A 112 18.00 -2.58 9.56
CA ALA A 112 17.90 -2.10 10.94
C ALA A 112 18.37 -3.16 11.95
N LYS A 113 17.95 -4.41 11.76
CA LYS A 113 18.37 -5.54 12.60
C LYS A 113 19.86 -5.83 12.47
N ALA A 114 20.41 -5.81 11.26
CA ALA A 114 21.82 -6.06 10.97
C ALA A 114 22.72 -4.94 11.59
N ARG A 115 22.23 -3.70 11.62
CA ARG A 115 22.88 -2.58 12.35
C ARG A 115 22.79 -2.69 13.88
N GLY A 116 22.09 -3.70 14.40
CA GLY A 116 21.92 -3.88 15.86
C GLY A 116 20.97 -2.88 16.51
N LEU A 117 20.06 -2.29 15.73
CA LEU A 117 19.05 -1.40 16.27
C LEU A 117 18.00 -2.16 17.10
N SER A 118 17.24 -1.44 17.91
CA SER A 118 16.23 -2.04 18.79
C SER A 118 15.10 -2.70 17.97
N ASP A 119 14.42 -3.70 18.57
CA ASP A 119 13.27 -4.38 17.94
C ASP A 119 12.17 -3.36 17.56
N ARG A 120 12.02 -2.29 18.34
CA ARG A 120 11.13 -1.17 18.03
C ARG A 120 11.54 -0.48 16.73
N MET A 121 12.84 -0.26 16.49
CA MET A 121 13.34 0.34 15.25
C MET A 121 13.22 -0.61 14.06
N VAL A 122 13.42 -1.91 14.28
CA VAL A 122 13.19 -2.92 13.23
C VAL A 122 11.73 -2.89 12.80
N LEU A 123 10.79 -2.85 13.76
CA LEU A 123 9.37 -2.76 13.47
C LEU A 123 8.99 -1.41 12.83
N ALA A 124 9.59 -0.31 13.28
CA ALA A 124 9.39 1.00 12.65
C ALA A 124 9.84 1.02 11.18
N CYS A 125 10.99 0.41 10.88
CA CYS A 125 11.49 0.28 9.49
C CYS A 125 10.60 -0.64 8.64
N LEU A 126 9.96 -1.65 9.23
CA LEU A 126 8.99 -2.48 8.52
C LEU A 126 7.72 -1.69 8.17
N LEU A 127 7.28 -0.80 9.04
CA LEU A 127 6.01 -0.08 8.93
C LEU A 127 6.13 1.30 8.27
N HIS A 128 7.32 1.75 7.83
CA HIS A 128 7.53 3.14 7.44
C HIS A 128 6.73 3.59 6.20
N ASP A 129 6.42 2.67 5.30
CA ASP A 129 5.55 2.90 4.13
C ASP A 129 4.14 2.30 4.32
N ALA A 130 3.75 1.93 5.56
CA ALA A 130 2.48 1.24 5.78
C ALA A 130 1.23 2.07 5.41
N SER A 131 1.33 3.40 5.41
CA SER A 131 0.26 4.29 4.93
C SER A 131 -0.05 4.11 3.45
N GLU A 132 0.92 3.66 2.65
CA GLU A 132 0.78 3.48 1.20
C GLU A 132 -0.24 2.39 0.85
N CYS A 133 -0.48 1.42 1.74
CA CYS A 133 -1.53 0.43 1.54
C CYS A 133 -2.94 1.06 1.48
N TYR A 134 -3.12 2.25 2.06
CA TYR A 134 -4.38 3.00 2.10
C TYR A 134 -4.38 4.23 1.17
N MET A 135 -3.21 4.77 0.81
CA MET A 135 -3.05 6.04 0.10
C MET A 135 -2.29 5.91 -1.22
N SER A 136 -1.69 4.75 -1.52
CA SER A 136 -0.81 4.47 -2.65
C SER A 136 0.60 5.07 -2.51
N ASP A 137 1.58 4.47 -3.21
CA ASP A 137 2.94 5.00 -3.35
C ASP A 137 2.93 6.18 -4.34
N VAL A 138 3.17 7.39 -3.85
CA VAL A 138 3.25 8.60 -4.66
C VAL A 138 4.72 9.00 -4.83
N PRO A 139 5.24 9.10 -6.08
CA PRO A 139 6.64 9.43 -6.32
C PRO A 139 7.03 10.75 -5.67
N SER A 140 8.20 10.76 -4.99
CA SER A 140 8.71 11.91 -4.24
C SER A 140 8.73 13.25 -5.00
N PRO A 141 9.04 13.32 -6.32
CA PRO A 141 8.95 14.57 -7.06
C PRO A 141 7.54 15.15 -7.14
N PHE A 142 6.52 14.29 -7.26
CA PHE A 142 5.13 14.71 -7.31
C PHE A 142 4.57 14.96 -5.90
N LYS A 143 4.96 14.15 -4.93
CA LYS A 143 4.56 14.29 -3.51
C LYS A 143 4.90 15.68 -2.95
N LYS A 144 6.01 16.31 -3.38
CA LYS A 144 6.41 17.67 -2.97
C LYS A 144 5.40 18.76 -3.36
N GLU A 145 4.62 18.53 -4.41
CA GLU A 145 3.57 19.44 -4.87
C GLU A 145 2.20 19.20 -4.18
N LEU A 146 2.12 18.21 -3.29
CA LEU A 146 0.89 17.76 -2.63
C LEU A 146 0.98 17.91 -1.09
N PRO A 147 0.96 19.13 -0.54
CA PRO A 147 1.11 19.33 0.90
C PRO A 147 0.03 18.64 1.74
N GLU A 148 -1.22 18.65 1.29
CA GLU A 148 -2.32 17.98 2.00
C GLU A 148 -2.16 16.45 2.02
N TYR A 149 -1.57 15.87 0.97
CA TYR A 149 -1.24 14.44 0.93
C TYR A 149 -0.19 14.12 1.99
N ASN A 150 0.89 14.90 2.05
CA ASN A 150 1.98 14.70 3.02
C ASN A 150 1.47 14.78 4.47
N GLU A 151 0.65 15.79 4.79
CA GLU A 151 0.05 15.92 6.14
C GLU A 151 -0.81 14.70 6.50
N ARG A 152 -1.60 14.18 5.56
CA ARG A 152 -2.44 13.00 5.78
C ARG A 152 -1.61 11.74 5.95
N GLU A 153 -0.56 11.59 5.14
CA GLU A 153 0.37 10.46 5.21
C GLU A 153 1.12 10.44 6.55
N GLU A 154 1.73 11.58 6.94
CA GLU A 154 2.42 11.70 8.23
C GLU A 154 1.50 11.41 9.41
N ARG A 155 0.27 11.94 9.37
CA ARG A 155 -0.74 11.66 10.39
C ARG A 155 -1.09 10.17 10.46
N MET A 156 -1.31 9.53 9.31
CA MET A 156 -1.66 8.11 9.25
C MET A 156 -0.51 7.24 9.76
N LEU A 157 0.73 7.53 9.36
CA LEU A 157 1.92 6.84 9.87
C LEU A 157 2.08 7.01 11.39
N SER A 158 1.87 8.22 11.92
CA SER A 158 1.89 8.45 13.37
C SER A 158 0.87 7.56 14.09
N MET A 159 -0.37 7.48 13.58
CA MET A 159 -1.42 6.61 14.15
C MET A 159 -1.05 5.12 14.06
N ILE A 160 -0.41 4.68 12.96
CA ILE A 160 0.08 3.32 12.80
C ILE A 160 1.18 3.02 13.83
N TYR A 161 2.14 3.94 14.02
CA TYR A 161 3.18 3.81 15.04
C TYR A 161 2.60 3.80 16.45
N GLU A 162 1.66 4.68 16.77
CA GLU A 162 0.98 4.68 18.06
C GLU A 162 0.28 3.35 18.36
N LYS A 163 -0.43 2.80 17.36
CA LYS A 163 -1.11 1.49 17.50
C LYS A 163 -0.14 0.35 17.74
N PHE A 164 0.88 0.20 16.90
CA PHE A 164 1.74 -0.98 16.93
C PHE A 164 2.99 -0.80 17.80
N LEU A 165 3.56 0.39 17.85
CA LEU A 165 4.74 0.69 18.67
C LEU A 165 4.39 1.31 20.03
N GLY A 166 3.14 1.80 20.20
CA GLY A 166 2.63 2.42 21.43
C GLY A 166 2.95 3.91 21.59
N SER A 167 3.70 4.49 20.66
CA SER A 167 3.93 5.92 20.52
C SER A 167 4.47 6.22 19.14
N ASP A 168 4.35 7.47 18.68
CA ASP A 168 5.06 7.93 17.48
C ASP A 168 6.58 7.84 17.67
N LEU A 169 7.32 7.97 16.59
CA LEU A 169 8.79 7.93 16.58
C LEU A 169 9.36 9.24 17.13
N THR A 170 10.41 9.12 17.91
CA THR A 170 11.21 10.27 18.33
C THR A 170 11.97 10.88 17.15
N PRO A 171 12.44 12.13 17.24
CA PRO A 171 13.28 12.73 16.19
C PRO A 171 14.53 11.88 15.86
N GLU A 172 15.14 11.25 16.86
CA GLU A 172 16.30 10.37 16.70
C GLU A 172 15.94 9.10 15.96
N GLU A 173 14.81 8.47 16.31
CA GLU A 173 14.28 7.29 15.60
C GLU A 173 13.94 7.63 14.15
N LYS A 174 13.31 8.79 13.89
CA LYS A 174 13.03 9.29 12.52
C LYS A 174 14.31 9.49 11.72
N MET A 175 15.37 10.02 12.33
CA MET A 175 16.67 10.16 11.66
C MET A 175 17.30 8.82 11.30
N GLN A 176 17.26 7.85 12.22
CA GLN A 176 17.79 6.50 11.98
C GLN A 176 17.03 5.78 10.86
N LEU A 177 15.69 5.84 10.88
CA LEU A 177 14.83 5.30 9.84
C LEU A 177 15.15 5.92 8.49
N ASN A 178 15.17 7.25 8.40
CA ASN A 178 15.46 7.97 7.15
C ASN A 178 16.85 7.65 6.59
N ALA A 179 17.84 7.36 7.45
CA ALA A 179 19.17 6.96 6.99
C ALA A 179 19.16 5.56 6.35
N ILE A 180 18.33 4.65 6.85
CA ILE A 180 18.15 3.31 6.28
C ILE A 180 17.37 3.39 4.97
N ASP A 181 16.22 4.06 4.97
CA ASP A 181 15.39 4.23 3.79
C ASP A 181 16.17 4.87 2.62
N LYS A 182 16.89 5.96 2.88
CA LYS A 182 17.75 6.62 1.88
C LYS A 182 18.86 5.70 1.35
N ALA A 183 19.44 4.85 2.20
CA ALA A 183 20.42 3.88 1.76
C ALA A 183 19.78 2.85 0.83
N MET A 184 18.61 2.29 1.18
CA MET A 184 17.87 1.38 0.29
C MET A 184 17.46 2.06 -1.00
N LEU A 185 16.94 3.29 -0.95
CA LEU A 185 16.54 4.07 -2.12
C LEU A 185 17.70 4.26 -3.10
N TRP A 186 18.94 4.51 -2.62
CA TRP A 186 20.12 4.62 -3.48
C TRP A 186 20.31 3.36 -4.33
N TYR A 187 20.14 2.18 -3.72
CA TYR A 187 20.25 0.89 -4.41
C TYR A 187 19.06 0.64 -5.33
N ASP A 188 17.84 0.95 -4.90
CA ASP A 188 16.61 0.83 -5.72
C ASP A 188 16.74 1.69 -7.00
N LEU A 189 17.16 2.95 -6.89
CA LEU A 189 17.36 3.84 -8.03
C LEU A 189 18.44 3.29 -8.98
N THR A 190 19.53 2.76 -8.44
CA THR A 190 20.63 2.23 -9.22
C THR A 190 20.27 0.94 -9.95
N PHE A 191 19.75 -0.04 -9.24
CA PHE A 191 19.53 -1.40 -9.76
C PHE A 191 18.17 -1.57 -10.44
N LEU A 192 17.11 -1.05 -9.85
CA LEU A 192 15.77 -1.21 -10.39
C LEU A 192 15.45 -0.19 -11.49
N LEU A 193 15.88 1.06 -11.35
CA LEU A 193 15.61 2.12 -12.32
C LEU A 193 16.80 2.38 -13.26
N GLY A 194 18.01 1.96 -12.89
CA GLY A 194 19.22 2.14 -13.69
C GLY A 194 19.76 3.57 -13.69
N GLU A 195 19.42 4.32 -12.64
CA GLU A 195 19.94 5.68 -12.47
C GLU A 195 21.41 5.68 -12.10
N LYS A 196 22.14 6.64 -12.65
CA LYS A 196 23.54 6.90 -12.25
C LYS A 196 23.53 7.79 -11.02
N GLN A 197 24.06 7.28 -9.92
CA GLN A 197 24.24 8.04 -8.70
C GLN A 197 25.55 8.81 -8.72
N GLU A 198 25.54 10.06 -8.26
CA GLU A 198 26.74 10.89 -8.13
C GLU A 198 27.49 10.62 -6.81
N SER A 199 26.77 10.11 -5.80
CA SER A 199 27.34 9.75 -4.50
C SER A 199 27.86 8.32 -4.49
N GLU A 200 28.81 8.05 -3.61
CA GLU A 200 29.27 6.69 -3.33
C GLU A 200 28.14 5.84 -2.76
N ALA A 201 28.20 4.54 -3.02
CA ALA A 201 27.21 3.59 -2.50
C ALA A 201 27.24 3.59 -0.96
N PRO A 202 26.09 3.80 -0.29
CA PRO A 202 26.04 3.69 1.16
C PRO A 202 26.33 2.25 1.60
N GLU A 203 26.98 2.11 2.77
CA GLU A 203 27.25 0.80 3.35
C GLU A 203 25.95 0.14 3.77
N LEU A 204 25.74 -1.12 3.37
CA LEU A 204 24.69 -1.99 3.86
C LEU A 204 25.28 -3.15 4.66
N HIS A 205 24.54 -3.59 5.68
CA HIS A 205 24.91 -4.70 6.55
C HIS A 205 24.19 -6.00 6.15
N ILE A 206 23.30 -5.92 5.14
CA ILE A 206 22.62 -7.08 4.55
C ILE A 206 23.15 -7.35 3.14
N ASP A 207 23.00 -8.60 2.69
CA ASP A 207 23.19 -8.99 1.28
C ASP A 207 21.90 -8.70 0.52
N LEU A 208 21.82 -7.48 -0.09
CA LEU A 208 20.66 -7.06 -0.85
C LEU A 208 20.65 -7.72 -2.22
N ARG A 209 19.61 -8.49 -2.52
CA ARG A 209 19.42 -9.17 -3.80
C ARG A 209 18.09 -8.76 -4.42
N TYR A 210 18.16 -8.34 -5.67
CA TYR A 210 16.98 -8.03 -6.46
C TYR A 210 16.57 -9.26 -7.27
N GLU A 211 15.51 -9.91 -6.85
CA GLU A 211 14.91 -11.05 -7.53
C GLU A 211 13.38 -10.96 -7.46
N VAL A 212 12.72 -11.46 -8.49
CA VAL A 212 11.23 -11.47 -8.50
C VAL A 212 10.75 -12.57 -7.57
N ARG A 213 10.03 -12.18 -6.54
CA ARG A 213 9.40 -13.09 -5.58
C ARG A 213 7.90 -13.16 -5.81
N ALA A 214 7.26 -14.26 -5.43
CA ALA A 214 5.81 -14.33 -5.38
C ALA A 214 5.29 -13.38 -4.27
N PHE A 215 4.23 -12.63 -4.57
CA PHE A 215 3.67 -11.66 -3.60
C PHE A 215 3.26 -12.33 -2.28
N GLY A 216 2.74 -13.57 -2.33
CA GLY A 216 2.39 -14.32 -1.12
C GLY A 216 3.59 -14.63 -0.22
N GLU A 217 4.78 -14.91 -0.79
CA GLU A 217 6.01 -15.10 0.00
C GLU A 217 6.45 -13.80 0.67
N VAL A 218 6.27 -12.68 0.00
CA VAL A 218 6.57 -11.35 0.56
C VAL A 218 5.60 -11.01 1.69
N GLU A 219 4.30 -11.25 1.47
CA GLU A 219 3.26 -11.07 2.47
C GLU A 219 3.53 -11.89 3.73
N GLU A 220 3.80 -13.20 3.58
CA GLU A 220 4.11 -14.09 4.69
C GLU A 220 5.37 -13.66 5.46
N GLU A 221 6.42 -13.23 4.75
CA GLU A 221 7.65 -12.75 5.41
C GLU A 221 7.41 -11.43 6.15
N TYR A 222 6.65 -10.50 5.57
CA TYR A 222 6.29 -9.23 6.20
C TYR A 222 5.53 -9.47 7.52
N GLN A 223 4.51 -10.31 7.48
CA GLN A 223 3.71 -10.67 8.66
C GLN A 223 4.56 -11.38 9.72
N ARG A 224 5.42 -12.31 9.32
CA ARG A 224 6.32 -13.02 10.25
C ARG A 224 7.28 -12.06 10.96
N ILE A 225 7.92 -11.13 10.24
CA ILE A 225 8.81 -10.13 10.86
C ILE A 225 8.00 -9.25 11.82
N PHE A 226 6.81 -8.82 11.42
CA PHE A 226 5.94 -8.01 12.26
C PHE A 226 5.62 -8.73 13.58
N GLU A 227 5.16 -9.97 13.53
CA GLU A 227 4.79 -10.76 14.71
C GLU A 227 5.98 -10.97 15.66
N GLU A 228 7.14 -11.39 15.10
CA GLU A 228 8.38 -11.58 15.87
C GLU A 228 8.77 -10.32 16.66
N GLN A 229 8.75 -9.16 16.00
CA GLN A 229 9.15 -7.91 16.62
C GLN A 229 8.09 -7.36 17.58
N LEU A 230 6.80 -7.49 17.24
CA LEU A 230 5.71 -7.00 18.07
C LEU A 230 5.70 -7.67 19.45
N ILE A 231 5.87 -8.99 19.51
CA ILE A 231 5.96 -9.74 20.77
C ILE A 231 7.08 -9.16 21.65
N THR A 232 8.24 -8.88 21.05
CA THR A 232 9.41 -8.37 21.79
C THR A 232 9.19 -6.94 22.27
N VAL A 233 8.58 -6.10 21.45
CA VAL A 233 8.25 -4.70 21.80
C VAL A 233 7.23 -4.64 22.92
N GLN A 234 6.21 -5.50 22.90
CA GLN A 234 5.17 -5.55 23.94
C GLN A 234 5.73 -6.08 25.28
N ASN A 235 6.56 -7.12 25.24
CA ASN A 235 7.16 -7.67 26.46
C ASN A 235 8.11 -6.70 27.18
N LYS A 236 8.71 -5.74 26.47
CA LYS A 236 9.57 -4.71 27.05
C LYS A 236 8.79 -3.53 27.67
N ARG A 237 7.46 -3.49 27.51
CA ARG A 237 6.60 -2.45 28.11
C ARG A 237 6.02 -2.84 29.47
N ILE A 238 6.14 -4.11 29.86
CA ILE A 238 5.75 -4.65 31.16
C ILE A 238 6.94 -4.58 32.10
#